data_09991ba3429189d1f02edf4eaa0bb57a
#
_entry.id   09991ba3429189d1f02edf4eaa0bb57a
#
_cell.length_a   1.000
_cell.length_b   1.000
_cell.length_c   1.000
_cell.angle_alpha   90.00
_cell.angle_beta   90.00
_cell.angle_gamma   90.00
#
_symmetry.space_group_name_H-M   'P 1'
#
loop_
_entity.id
_entity.type
_entity.pdbx_description
1 polymer ?
#
loop_
_entity_poly.entity_id
_entity_poly.type
_entity_poly.pdbx_seq_one_letter_code
_entity_poly.pdbx_strand_id
1 'polypeptide(L)'
;MPLRDRLLAALVAVLWGVNFVAIHFSLEHFPPFFLVALRFLVLAIPTVLFVKWPGVRVRWLLGYGLGFGILQFAFLYAGMSAGMPPGLASLVLQASAPFTVVLAALWLRERLTVVQGVGILIAVAGLGVIAAERAGVSALLPVVLTLFGALGWAFGNICSRQAKPVSPLGLTMWMSVVPPVPLLILSLLVEGPARIGGSLATAFTPSALPALIGLAYTVLLGTVVGSGIWVTLMKRNPSSRVAPFSMLVPVAGFTSAWLILGEVPNVGDLVGGAIVIAGVLIATVPWRGRGGRPPLGAGRGPAGISRRTGGAAGSRRASRPPQPLRR
;
A
#
# COMPACT_ATOMS: atom_id res chain seq x y z
N MET A 1 9.91 0.61 -18.65
CA MET A 1 8.56 1.12 -18.38
C MET A 1 8.22 2.16 -19.44
N PRO A 2 7.13 2.00 -20.19
CA PRO A 2 6.69 2.96 -21.21
C PRO A 2 6.35 4.32 -20.59
N LEU A 3 6.41 5.40 -21.38
CA LEU A 3 6.10 6.76 -20.90
C LEU A 3 4.67 6.84 -20.31
N ARG A 4 3.69 6.25 -20.99
CA ARG A 4 2.31 6.15 -20.51
C ARG A 4 2.23 5.59 -19.09
N ASP A 5 2.94 4.50 -18.80
CA ASP A 5 2.90 3.86 -17.48
C ASP A 5 3.61 4.70 -16.42
N ARG A 6 4.65 5.48 -16.80
CA ARG A 6 5.31 6.45 -15.88
C ARG A 6 4.35 7.59 -15.53
N LEU A 7 3.65 8.13 -16.52
CA LEU A 7 2.64 9.19 -16.31
C LEU A 7 1.48 8.70 -15.43
N LEU A 8 1.00 7.47 -15.65
CA LEU A 8 -0.03 6.87 -14.80
C LEU A 8 0.46 6.64 -13.37
N ALA A 9 1.72 6.23 -13.16
CA ALA A 9 2.29 6.06 -11.83
C ALA A 9 2.43 7.42 -11.10
N ALA A 10 2.86 8.47 -11.81
CA ALA A 10 2.91 9.82 -11.28
C ALA A 10 1.49 10.36 -10.96
N LEU A 11 0.51 10.10 -11.83
CA LEU A 11 -0.89 10.47 -11.57
C LEU A 11 -1.41 9.80 -10.28
N VAL A 12 -1.15 8.51 -10.07
CA VAL A 12 -1.55 7.84 -8.82
C VAL A 12 -0.91 8.49 -7.60
N ALA A 13 0.37 8.86 -7.68
CA ALA A 13 1.03 9.56 -6.59
C ALA A 13 0.39 10.92 -6.29
N VAL A 14 -0.01 11.66 -7.33
CA VAL A 14 -0.76 12.93 -7.19
C VAL A 14 -2.13 12.67 -6.55
N LEU A 15 -2.89 11.68 -7.05
CA LEU A 15 -4.19 11.33 -6.48
C LEU A 15 -4.09 10.97 -5.00
N TRP A 16 -3.06 10.21 -4.61
CA TRP A 16 -2.85 9.84 -3.22
C TRP A 16 -2.33 11.00 -2.36
N GLY A 17 -1.50 11.90 -2.91
CA GLY A 17 -1.06 13.11 -2.22
C GLY A 17 -2.21 14.06 -1.93
N VAL A 18 -3.02 14.40 -2.94
CA VAL A 18 -4.22 15.23 -2.80
C VAL A 18 -5.25 14.60 -1.84
N ASN A 19 -5.26 13.28 -1.72
CA ASN A 19 -6.19 12.59 -0.82
C ASN A 19 -6.06 13.02 0.65
N PHE A 20 -4.89 13.48 1.11
CA PHE A 20 -4.72 13.99 2.47
C PHE A 20 -5.48 15.31 2.68
N VAL A 21 -5.51 16.17 1.67
CA VAL A 21 -6.33 17.39 1.67
C VAL A 21 -7.83 17.05 1.65
N ALA A 22 -8.22 16.06 0.86
CA ALA A 22 -9.60 15.57 0.81
C ALA A 22 -10.06 15.01 2.18
N ILE A 23 -9.18 14.27 2.87
CA ILE A 23 -9.42 13.79 4.24
C ILE A 23 -9.56 14.97 5.21
N HIS A 24 -8.71 16.00 5.10
CA HIS A 24 -8.79 17.20 5.95
C HIS A 24 -10.18 17.84 5.88
N PHE A 25 -10.68 18.16 4.67
CA PHE A 25 -12.02 18.72 4.49
C PHE A 25 -13.13 17.79 5.03
N SER A 26 -12.96 16.48 4.89
CA SER A 26 -13.95 15.52 5.42
C SER A 26 -13.97 15.50 6.95
N LEU A 27 -12.82 15.70 7.61
CA LEU A 27 -12.68 15.76 9.07
C LEU A 27 -13.24 17.03 9.70
N GLU A 28 -13.42 18.11 8.93
CA GLU A 28 -14.07 19.33 9.40
C GLU A 28 -15.55 19.11 9.77
N HIS A 29 -16.18 18.09 9.15
CA HIS A 29 -17.61 17.82 9.37
C HIS A 29 -17.87 16.48 10.07
N PHE A 30 -17.14 15.42 9.69
CA PHE A 30 -17.37 14.09 10.21
C PHE A 30 -16.37 13.73 11.33
N PRO A 31 -16.82 13.06 12.40
CA PRO A 31 -15.91 12.48 13.40
C PRO A 31 -14.94 11.48 12.76
N PRO A 32 -13.66 11.43 13.18
CA PRO A 32 -12.62 10.68 12.48
C PRO A 32 -12.90 9.18 12.34
N PHE A 33 -13.32 8.48 13.37
CA PHE A 33 -13.58 7.03 13.27
C PHE A 33 -14.85 6.74 12.48
N PHE A 34 -15.88 7.59 12.63
CA PHE A 34 -17.08 7.53 11.82
C PHE A 34 -16.79 7.74 10.35
N LEU A 35 -15.96 8.73 10.02
CA LEU A 35 -15.55 9.00 8.65
C LEU A 35 -14.84 7.80 8.01
N VAL A 36 -13.94 7.12 8.75
CA VAL A 36 -13.29 5.91 8.26
C VAL A 36 -14.30 4.78 8.06
N ALA A 37 -15.23 4.58 9.01
CA ALA A 37 -16.30 3.58 8.86
C ALA A 37 -17.16 3.86 7.63
N LEU A 38 -17.58 5.12 7.44
CA LEU A 38 -18.40 5.56 6.30
C LEU A 38 -17.68 5.36 4.96
N ARG A 39 -16.40 5.77 4.87
CA ARG A 39 -15.57 5.55 3.68
C ARG A 39 -15.55 4.09 3.26
N PHE A 40 -15.27 3.19 4.19
CA PHE A 40 -15.19 1.76 3.89
C PHE A 40 -16.56 1.13 3.69
N LEU A 41 -17.61 1.63 4.32
CA LEU A 41 -18.99 1.17 4.08
C LEU A 41 -19.41 1.45 2.64
N VAL A 42 -19.14 2.65 2.13
CA VAL A 42 -19.44 3.03 0.73
C VAL A 42 -18.68 2.13 -0.27
N LEU A 43 -17.48 1.68 0.07
CA LEU A 43 -16.71 0.74 -0.75
C LEU A 43 -17.17 -0.71 -0.58
N ALA A 44 -17.56 -1.11 0.62
CA ALA A 44 -17.95 -2.49 0.95
C ALA A 44 -19.24 -2.91 0.23
N ILE A 45 -20.22 -2.02 0.14
CA ILE A 45 -21.52 -2.31 -0.52
C ILE A 45 -21.30 -2.78 -1.98
N PRO A 46 -20.70 -1.97 -2.89
CA PRO A 46 -20.47 -2.41 -4.26
C PRO A 46 -19.50 -3.59 -4.34
N THR A 47 -18.56 -3.70 -3.39
CA THR A 47 -17.65 -4.83 -3.36
C THR A 47 -18.36 -6.15 -3.16
N VAL A 48 -19.23 -6.24 -2.17
CA VAL A 48 -20.00 -7.48 -1.89
C VAL A 48 -20.92 -7.83 -3.05
N LEU A 49 -21.50 -6.82 -3.73
CA LEU A 49 -22.45 -7.03 -4.81
C LEU A 49 -21.80 -7.42 -6.14
N PHE A 50 -20.63 -6.84 -6.46
CA PHE A 50 -20.07 -6.92 -7.82
C PHE A 50 -18.67 -7.54 -7.89
N VAL A 51 -17.94 -7.66 -6.78
CA VAL A 51 -16.56 -8.14 -6.81
C VAL A 51 -16.49 -9.60 -6.37
N LYS A 52 -16.01 -10.47 -7.24
CA LYS A 52 -15.80 -11.90 -6.92
C LYS A 52 -14.78 -12.06 -5.79
N TRP A 53 -14.99 -13.07 -4.98
CA TRP A 53 -14.07 -13.44 -3.89
C TRP A 53 -12.63 -13.62 -4.43
N PRO A 54 -11.61 -13.01 -3.79
CA PRO A 54 -10.23 -13.02 -4.29
C PRO A 54 -9.48 -14.37 -4.11
N GLY A 55 -10.15 -15.41 -3.62
CA GLY A 55 -9.57 -16.74 -3.45
C GLY A 55 -8.55 -16.86 -2.31
N VAL A 56 -8.67 -16.01 -1.28
CA VAL A 56 -7.73 -15.94 -0.15
C VAL A 56 -8.29 -16.59 1.11
N ARG A 57 -7.39 -17.03 2.01
CA ARG A 57 -7.81 -17.49 3.34
C ARG A 57 -8.30 -16.28 4.15
N VAL A 58 -9.47 -16.42 4.80
CA VAL A 58 -10.14 -15.36 5.58
C VAL A 58 -9.20 -14.71 6.59
N ARG A 59 -8.34 -15.47 7.28
CA ARG A 59 -7.37 -14.93 8.24
C ARG A 59 -6.47 -13.82 7.67
N TRP A 60 -6.06 -13.97 6.39
CA TRP A 60 -5.21 -12.97 5.75
C TRP A 60 -5.99 -11.74 5.29
N LEU A 61 -7.26 -11.94 4.89
CA LEU A 61 -8.17 -10.82 4.61
C LEU A 61 -8.46 -10.03 5.89
N LEU A 62 -8.78 -10.73 7.00
CA LEU A 62 -8.99 -10.08 8.30
C LEU A 62 -7.73 -9.35 8.79
N GLY A 63 -6.55 -9.98 8.68
CA GLY A 63 -5.28 -9.33 9.02
C GLY A 63 -4.99 -8.10 8.15
N TYR A 64 -5.27 -8.17 6.84
CA TYR A 64 -5.14 -7.02 5.95
C TYR A 64 -6.15 -5.92 6.28
N GLY A 65 -7.41 -6.28 6.53
CA GLY A 65 -8.44 -5.35 6.97
C GLY A 65 -8.14 -4.69 8.31
N LEU A 66 -7.63 -5.46 9.28
CA LEU A 66 -7.18 -4.93 10.58
C LEU A 66 -6.02 -3.94 10.41
N GLY A 67 -4.96 -4.34 9.70
CA GLY A 67 -3.77 -3.52 9.57
C GLY A 67 -4.00 -2.30 8.69
N PHE A 68 -4.31 -2.52 7.42
CA PHE A 68 -4.47 -1.47 6.43
C PHE A 68 -5.82 -0.74 6.56
N GLY A 69 -6.90 -1.47 6.81
CA GLY A 69 -8.23 -0.88 6.84
C GLY A 69 -8.55 -0.16 8.16
N ILE A 70 -8.29 -0.80 9.30
CA ILE A 70 -8.65 -0.27 10.61
C ILE A 70 -7.50 0.56 11.19
N LEU A 71 -6.37 -0.07 11.54
CA LEU A 71 -5.30 0.59 12.28
C LEU A 71 -4.72 1.77 11.52
N GLN A 72 -4.39 1.60 10.24
CA GLN A 72 -3.82 2.68 9.44
C GLN A 72 -4.74 3.90 9.42
N PHE A 73 -5.99 3.74 9.03
CA PHE A 73 -6.86 4.89 8.82
C PHE A 73 -7.43 5.45 10.12
N ALA A 74 -7.73 4.61 11.12
CA ALA A 74 -8.15 5.10 12.42
C ALA A 74 -7.08 6.01 13.05
N PHE A 75 -5.84 5.55 13.09
CA PHE A 75 -4.74 6.33 13.65
C PHE A 75 -4.35 7.54 12.79
N LEU A 76 -4.37 7.41 11.46
CA LEU A 76 -4.11 8.53 10.57
C LEU A 76 -5.16 9.64 10.75
N TYR A 77 -6.46 9.29 10.73
CA TYR A 77 -7.53 10.27 10.84
C TYR A 77 -7.59 10.89 12.25
N ALA A 78 -7.35 10.07 13.29
CA ALA A 78 -7.18 10.58 14.64
C ALA A 78 -5.99 11.55 14.74
N GLY A 79 -4.85 11.22 14.10
CA GLY A 79 -3.68 12.11 14.05
C GLY A 79 -3.99 13.42 13.33
N MET A 80 -4.67 13.37 12.18
CA MET A 80 -5.09 14.57 11.44
C MET A 80 -6.12 15.40 12.22
N SER A 81 -7.09 14.77 12.85
CA SER A 81 -8.06 15.44 13.74
C SER A 81 -7.41 16.04 14.98
N ALA A 82 -6.30 15.49 15.45
CA ALA A 82 -5.49 16.03 16.55
C ALA A 82 -4.50 17.13 16.11
N GLY A 83 -4.55 17.58 14.84
CA GLY A 83 -3.75 18.68 14.34
C GLY A 83 -2.55 18.27 13.47
N MET A 84 -2.49 17.05 12.96
CA MET A 84 -1.46 16.65 11.98
C MET A 84 -1.74 17.32 10.64
N PRO A 85 -0.83 18.19 10.12
CA PRO A 85 -1.02 18.80 8.81
C PRO A 85 -1.06 17.75 7.69
N PRO A 86 -1.94 17.87 6.69
CA PRO A 86 -2.07 16.93 5.57
C PRO A 86 -0.77 16.64 4.85
N GLY A 87 0.04 17.68 4.54
CA GLY A 87 1.33 17.51 3.90
C GLY A 87 2.27 16.62 4.73
N LEU A 88 2.40 16.92 6.04
CA LEU A 88 3.26 16.17 6.95
C LEU A 88 2.72 14.75 7.20
N ALA A 89 1.41 14.56 7.30
CA ALA A 89 0.78 13.25 7.42
C ALA A 89 1.18 12.33 6.26
N SER A 90 1.19 12.85 5.03
CA SER A 90 1.59 12.11 3.83
C SER A 90 3.04 11.62 3.90
N LEU A 91 3.92 12.40 4.52
CA LEU A 91 5.33 12.08 4.69
C LEU A 91 5.57 11.08 5.82
N VAL A 92 5.02 11.33 7.01
CA VAL A 92 5.22 10.46 8.20
C VAL A 92 4.65 9.07 7.93
N LEU A 93 3.56 8.98 7.19
CA LEU A 93 2.97 7.69 6.79
C LEU A 93 3.91 6.82 5.92
N GLN A 94 4.91 7.42 5.26
CA GLN A 94 5.94 6.68 4.52
C GLN A 94 6.83 5.80 5.43
N ALA A 95 6.82 6.03 6.74
CA ALA A 95 7.43 5.12 7.71
C ALA A 95 6.88 3.68 7.62
N SER A 96 5.71 3.49 6.98
CA SER A 96 5.17 2.15 6.69
C SER A 96 6.11 1.28 5.87
N ALA A 97 6.95 1.85 5.02
CA ALA A 97 7.91 1.10 4.21
C ALA A 97 9.05 0.49 5.06
N PRO A 98 9.82 1.25 5.86
CA PRO A 98 10.79 0.67 6.78
C PRO A 98 10.15 -0.24 7.83
N PHE A 99 8.97 0.08 8.35
CA PHE A 99 8.25 -0.82 9.26
C PHE A 99 7.89 -2.15 8.57
N THR A 100 7.50 -2.14 7.30
CA THR A 100 7.24 -3.37 6.54
C THR A 100 8.50 -4.23 6.44
N VAL A 101 9.67 -3.63 6.21
CA VAL A 101 10.96 -4.35 6.15
C VAL A 101 11.30 -4.96 7.51
N VAL A 102 11.14 -4.21 8.60
CA VAL A 102 11.38 -4.71 9.97
C VAL A 102 10.41 -5.85 10.31
N LEU A 103 9.11 -5.67 10.06
CA LEU A 103 8.11 -6.72 10.32
C LEU A 103 8.36 -7.97 9.48
N ALA A 104 8.80 -7.83 8.22
CA ALA A 104 9.18 -8.97 7.38
C ALA A 104 10.38 -9.72 7.96
N ALA A 105 11.37 -9.01 8.47
CA ALA A 105 12.51 -9.63 9.14
C ALA A 105 12.11 -10.39 10.42
N LEU A 106 11.27 -9.78 11.26
CA LEU A 106 10.85 -10.37 12.54
C LEU A 106 9.86 -11.52 12.35
N TRP A 107 8.86 -11.36 11.50
CA TRP A 107 7.76 -12.32 11.35
C TRP A 107 8.04 -13.39 10.30
N LEU A 108 8.58 -13.00 9.14
CA LEU A 108 8.89 -13.92 8.06
C LEU A 108 10.32 -14.45 8.14
N ARG A 109 11.10 -14.00 9.15
CA ARG A 109 12.50 -14.37 9.37
C ARG A 109 13.38 -14.07 8.14
N GLU A 110 13.05 -12.99 7.42
CA GLU A 110 13.87 -12.51 6.30
C GLU A 110 15.15 -11.84 6.82
N ARG A 111 16.27 -12.11 6.18
CA ARG A 111 17.54 -11.48 6.59
C ARG A 111 17.56 -10.03 6.13
N LEU A 112 17.77 -9.12 7.08
CA LEU A 112 18.03 -7.72 6.76
C LEU A 112 19.42 -7.58 6.17
N THR A 113 19.54 -6.87 5.05
CA THR A 113 20.84 -6.46 4.52
C THR A 113 21.35 -5.23 5.29
N VAL A 114 22.67 -5.03 5.33
CA VAL A 114 23.28 -3.84 5.95
C VAL A 114 22.69 -2.55 5.33
N VAL A 115 22.51 -2.54 4.01
CA VAL A 115 21.93 -1.38 3.29
C VAL A 115 20.53 -1.07 3.75
N GLN A 116 19.69 -2.09 3.94
CA GLN A 116 18.33 -1.90 4.50
C GLN A 116 18.38 -1.35 5.93
N GLY A 117 19.29 -1.89 6.76
CA GLY A 117 19.50 -1.38 8.13
C GLY A 117 19.90 0.10 8.15
N VAL A 118 20.85 0.49 7.30
CA VAL A 118 21.27 1.89 7.15
C VAL A 118 20.10 2.77 6.67
N GLY A 119 19.34 2.33 5.67
CA GLY A 119 18.17 3.05 5.19
C GLY A 119 17.11 3.27 6.27
N ILE A 120 16.85 2.25 7.10
CA ILE A 120 15.94 2.35 8.25
C ILE A 120 16.44 3.39 9.26
N LEU A 121 17.72 3.34 9.61
CA LEU A 121 18.33 4.30 10.56
C LEU A 121 18.22 5.75 10.04
N ILE A 122 18.49 5.96 8.75
CA ILE A 122 18.34 7.28 8.10
C ILE A 122 16.87 7.73 8.17
N ALA A 123 15.91 6.86 7.86
CA ALA A 123 14.48 7.22 7.94
C ALA A 123 14.07 7.57 9.38
N VAL A 124 14.54 6.84 10.38
CA VAL A 124 14.28 7.13 11.80
C VAL A 124 14.92 8.47 12.22
N ALA A 125 16.14 8.77 11.75
CA ALA A 125 16.77 10.06 12.01
C ALA A 125 15.96 11.22 11.41
N GLY A 126 15.45 11.09 10.18
CA GLY A 126 14.57 12.08 9.56
C GLY A 126 13.27 12.30 10.34
N LEU A 127 12.65 11.23 10.83
CA LEU A 127 11.48 11.32 11.72
C LEU A 127 11.85 11.99 13.05
N GLY A 128 13.05 11.77 13.58
CA GLY A 128 13.59 12.44 14.77
C GLY A 128 13.71 13.95 14.56
N VAL A 129 14.18 14.40 13.40
CA VAL A 129 14.23 15.83 13.04
C VAL A 129 12.83 16.44 13.06
N ILE A 130 11.86 15.80 12.41
CA ILE A 130 10.46 16.26 12.40
C ILE A 130 9.89 16.31 13.83
N ALA A 131 10.14 15.28 14.63
CA ALA A 131 9.65 15.21 16.00
C ALA A 131 10.27 16.28 16.89
N ALA A 132 11.58 16.56 16.75
CA ALA A 132 12.29 17.60 17.51
C ALA A 132 11.77 18.99 17.17
N GLU A 133 11.53 19.29 15.91
CA GLU A 133 10.95 20.55 15.45
C GLU A 133 9.55 20.78 16.04
N ARG A 134 8.79 19.71 16.24
CA ARG A 134 7.44 19.74 16.79
C ARG A 134 7.37 19.61 18.31
N ALA A 135 8.45 19.25 19.00
CA ALA A 135 8.47 19.04 20.46
C ALA A 135 8.17 20.32 21.27
N GLY A 136 8.42 21.50 20.68
CA GLY A 136 8.10 22.79 21.32
C GLY A 136 6.63 23.24 21.23
N VAL A 137 5.80 22.54 20.48
CA VAL A 137 4.40 22.92 20.17
C VAL A 137 3.52 21.69 20.38
N SER A 138 3.07 21.35 21.55
CA SER A 138 2.05 20.31 21.92
C SER A 138 1.65 19.22 20.86
N ALA A 139 2.48 18.94 19.87
CA ALA A 139 2.15 18.26 18.62
C ALA A 139 2.88 16.93 18.40
N LEU A 140 3.42 16.30 19.44
CA LEU A 140 3.97 14.93 19.30
C LEU A 140 2.88 13.87 19.15
N LEU A 141 1.74 14.07 19.82
CA LEU A 141 0.62 13.11 19.74
C LEU A 141 0.14 12.86 18.30
N PRO A 142 -0.10 13.86 17.43
CA PRO A 142 -0.47 13.65 16.04
C PRO A 142 0.57 12.84 15.26
N VAL A 143 1.86 13.10 15.47
CA VAL A 143 2.97 12.37 14.84
C VAL A 143 2.98 10.91 15.28
N VAL A 144 2.87 10.65 16.59
CA VAL A 144 2.83 9.30 17.17
C VAL A 144 1.63 8.52 16.65
N LEU A 145 0.45 9.14 16.61
CA LEU A 145 -0.74 8.51 16.02
C LEU A 145 -0.51 8.15 14.55
N THR A 146 0.05 9.05 13.76
CA THR A 146 0.35 8.77 12.34
C THR A 146 1.38 7.65 12.18
N LEU A 147 2.37 7.55 13.07
CA LEU A 147 3.33 6.42 13.09
C LEU A 147 2.65 5.09 13.43
N PHE A 148 1.69 5.06 14.36
CA PHE A 148 0.88 3.86 14.58
C PHE A 148 0.04 3.51 13.35
N GLY A 149 -0.46 4.50 12.62
CA GLY A 149 -1.07 4.29 11.31
C GLY A 149 -0.11 3.66 10.30
N ALA A 150 1.13 4.15 10.23
CA ALA A 150 2.17 3.59 9.38
C ALA A 150 2.53 2.13 9.77
N LEU A 151 2.58 1.82 11.06
CA LEU A 151 2.77 0.46 11.57
C LEU A 151 1.59 -0.46 11.20
N GLY A 152 0.36 0.04 11.32
CA GLY A 152 -0.84 -0.65 10.86
C GLY A 152 -0.77 -0.99 9.37
N TRP A 153 -0.35 -0.03 8.54
CA TRP A 153 -0.13 -0.26 7.11
C TRP A 153 0.93 -1.33 6.86
N ALA A 154 2.06 -1.27 7.55
CA ALA A 154 3.13 -2.26 7.44
C ALA A 154 2.63 -3.67 7.78
N PHE A 155 1.86 -3.83 8.85
CA PHE A 155 1.22 -5.10 9.20
C PHE A 155 0.26 -5.58 8.10
N GLY A 156 -0.57 -4.69 7.57
CA GLY A 156 -1.45 -4.96 6.44
C GLY A 156 -0.69 -5.44 5.20
N ASN A 157 0.45 -4.82 4.88
CA ASN A 157 1.33 -5.23 3.78
C ASN A 157 1.82 -6.67 3.95
N ILE A 158 2.22 -7.08 5.15
CA ILE A 158 2.64 -8.45 5.43
C ILE A 158 1.47 -9.42 5.23
N CYS A 159 0.28 -9.11 5.75
CA CYS A 159 -0.91 -9.95 5.57
C CYS A 159 -1.33 -10.06 4.09
N SER A 160 -1.35 -8.95 3.35
CA SER A 160 -1.63 -8.91 1.93
C SER A 160 -0.64 -9.75 1.11
N ARG A 161 0.66 -9.67 1.44
CA ARG A 161 1.71 -10.49 0.81
C ARG A 161 1.51 -11.99 1.08
N GLN A 162 1.12 -12.37 2.29
CA GLN A 162 0.84 -13.77 2.66
C GLN A 162 -0.47 -14.31 2.09
N ALA A 163 -1.41 -13.43 1.76
CA ALA A 163 -2.69 -13.80 1.17
C ALA A 163 -2.55 -14.43 -0.21
N LYS A 164 -1.51 -14.06 -0.99
CA LYS A 164 -1.25 -14.55 -2.37
C LYS A 164 -2.52 -14.55 -3.24
N PRO A 165 -3.20 -13.40 -3.41
CA PRO A 165 -4.50 -13.35 -4.07
C PRO A 165 -4.39 -13.65 -5.57
N VAL A 166 -5.42 -14.32 -6.11
CA VAL A 166 -5.62 -14.45 -7.57
C VAL A 166 -5.84 -13.07 -8.20
N SER A 167 -6.59 -12.22 -7.51
CA SER A 167 -6.84 -10.83 -7.91
C SER A 167 -6.38 -9.87 -6.79
N PRO A 168 -5.23 -9.18 -6.94
CA PRO A 168 -4.79 -8.18 -5.97
C PRO A 168 -5.78 -7.02 -5.81
N LEU A 169 -6.41 -6.55 -6.89
CA LEU A 169 -7.46 -5.54 -6.81
C LEU A 169 -8.68 -6.09 -6.05
N GLY A 170 -9.09 -7.34 -6.33
CA GLY A 170 -10.16 -8.00 -5.59
C GLY A 170 -9.86 -8.08 -4.10
N LEU A 171 -8.62 -8.40 -3.70
CA LEU A 171 -8.22 -8.38 -2.28
C LEU A 171 -8.35 -6.98 -1.67
N THR A 172 -7.90 -5.94 -2.37
CA THR A 172 -8.01 -4.55 -1.89
C THR A 172 -9.49 -4.13 -1.74
N MET A 173 -10.34 -4.52 -2.68
CA MET A 173 -11.78 -4.24 -2.56
C MET A 173 -12.41 -5.02 -1.40
N TRP A 174 -12.16 -6.33 -1.29
CA TRP A 174 -12.69 -7.16 -0.20
C TRP A 174 -12.16 -6.76 1.18
N MET A 175 -10.97 -6.18 1.27
CA MET A 175 -10.46 -5.61 2.51
C MET A 175 -11.41 -4.54 3.06
N SER A 176 -12.08 -3.76 2.19
CA SER A 176 -13.00 -2.69 2.61
C SER A 176 -14.23 -3.19 3.40
N VAL A 177 -14.53 -4.50 3.32
CA VAL A 177 -15.66 -5.11 4.06
C VAL A 177 -15.35 -5.29 5.55
N VAL A 178 -14.07 -5.34 5.93
CA VAL A 178 -13.64 -5.61 7.31
C VAL A 178 -13.78 -4.39 8.23
N PRO A 179 -13.38 -3.16 7.85
CA PRO A 179 -13.34 -2.00 8.74
C PRO A 179 -14.70 -1.44 9.19
N PRO A 180 -15.79 -1.46 8.40
CA PRO A 180 -17.00 -0.70 8.74
C PRO A 180 -17.58 -1.00 10.11
N VAL A 181 -17.75 -2.29 10.44
CA VAL A 181 -18.39 -2.69 11.71
C VAL A 181 -17.51 -2.37 12.91
N PRO A 182 -16.23 -2.79 12.98
CA PRO A 182 -15.36 -2.45 14.10
C PRO A 182 -15.19 -0.95 14.30
N LEU A 183 -15.06 -0.19 13.21
CA LEU A 183 -14.86 1.27 13.30
C LEU A 183 -16.14 2.00 13.67
N LEU A 184 -17.31 1.52 13.24
CA LEU A 184 -18.57 2.08 13.71
C LEU A 184 -18.77 1.85 15.20
N ILE A 185 -18.44 0.65 15.70
CA ILE A 185 -18.47 0.37 17.14
C ILE A 185 -17.49 1.29 17.89
N LEU A 186 -16.26 1.42 17.41
CA LEU A 186 -15.26 2.31 17.99
C LEU A 186 -15.74 3.78 18.00
N SER A 187 -16.33 4.23 16.91
CA SER A 187 -16.89 5.57 16.78
C SER A 187 -18.03 5.81 17.79
N LEU A 188 -18.96 4.86 17.94
CA LEU A 188 -20.04 4.96 18.91
C LEU A 188 -19.52 5.05 20.34
N LEU A 189 -18.44 4.32 20.67
CA LEU A 189 -17.85 4.30 22.02
C LEU A 189 -17.01 5.56 22.32
N VAL A 190 -16.25 6.07 21.34
CA VAL A 190 -15.29 7.15 21.55
C VAL A 190 -15.85 8.52 21.17
N GLU A 191 -16.57 8.60 20.06
CA GLU A 191 -17.11 9.86 19.51
C GLU A 191 -18.54 10.12 19.98
N GLY A 192 -19.27 9.06 20.29
CA GLY A 192 -20.61 9.09 20.83
C GLY A 192 -21.71 9.29 19.77
N PRO A 193 -22.93 8.78 20.03
CA PRO A 193 -24.04 8.83 19.07
C PRO A 193 -24.50 10.25 18.76
N ALA A 194 -24.36 11.19 19.70
CA ALA A 194 -24.77 12.57 19.49
C ALA A 194 -23.92 13.30 18.43
N ARG A 195 -22.59 13.12 18.46
CA ARG A 195 -21.70 13.72 17.43
C ARG A 195 -21.93 13.09 16.06
N ILE A 196 -22.08 11.77 16.01
CA ILE A 196 -22.38 11.03 14.77
C ILE A 196 -23.73 11.50 14.22
N GLY A 197 -24.79 11.51 15.04
CA GLY A 197 -26.12 11.95 14.65
C GLY A 197 -26.15 13.40 14.17
N GLY A 198 -25.45 14.31 14.86
CA GLY A 198 -25.29 15.71 14.47
C GLY A 198 -24.64 15.87 13.11
N SER A 199 -23.53 15.15 12.84
CA SER A 199 -22.88 15.18 11.54
C SER A 199 -23.74 14.62 10.42
N LEU A 200 -24.53 13.58 10.67
CA LEU A 200 -25.46 13.01 9.69
C LEU A 200 -26.66 13.95 9.43
N ALA A 201 -27.21 14.57 10.47
CA ALA A 201 -28.35 15.47 10.34
C ALA A 201 -28.03 16.70 9.45
N THR A 202 -26.78 17.13 9.45
CA THR A 202 -26.29 18.28 8.68
C THR A 202 -25.49 17.88 7.42
N ALA A 203 -25.38 16.57 7.11
CA ALA A 203 -24.55 16.07 6.01
C ALA A 203 -24.93 16.61 4.64
N PHE A 204 -26.20 16.93 4.41
CA PHE A 204 -26.70 17.47 3.14
C PHE A 204 -26.93 18.98 3.14
N THR A 205 -26.38 19.69 4.13
CA THR A 205 -26.36 21.15 4.14
C THR A 205 -25.21 21.70 3.27
N PRO A 206 -25.32 22.95 2.77
CA PRO A 206 -24.22 23.57 2.00
C PRO A 206 -22.88 23.58 2.71
N SER A 207 -22.87 23.69 4.04
CA SER A 207 -21.65 23.69 4.87
C SER A 207 -20.92 22.33 4.85
N ALA A 208 -21.62 21.23 4.65
CA ALA A 208 -21.02 19.89 4.58
C ALA A 208 -20.51 19.51 3.18
N LEU A 209 -20.79 20.33 2.17
CA LEU A 209 -20.43 20.03 0.77
C LEU A 209 -18.93 19.76 0.57
N PRO A 210 -17.99 20.54 1.14
CA PRO A 210 -16.56 20.24 1.03
C PRO A 210 -16.21 18.87 1.63
N ALA A 211 -16.81 18.50 2.76
CA ALA A 211 -16.59 17.22 3.41
C ALA A 211 -17.13 16.04 2.58
N LEU A 212 -18.27 16.17 1.96
CA LEU A 212 -18.81 15.17 1.04
C LEU A 212 -17.97 15.01 -0.23
N ILE A 213 -17.49 16.11 -0.81
CA ILE A 213 -16.56 16.09 -1.94
C ILE A 213 -15.28 15.38 -1.54
N GLY A 214 -14.71 15.70 -0.36
CA GLY A 214 -13.54 15.03 0.20
C GLY A 214 -13.74 13.52 0.37
N LEU A 215 -14.88 13.11 0.94
CA LEU A 215 -15.24 11.70 1.08
C LEU A 215 -15.37 11.02 -0.29
N ALA A 216 -16.08 11.62 -1.23
CA ALA A 216 -16.24 11.10 -2.59
C ALA A 216 -14.88 10.97 -3.30
N TYR A 217 -13.99 11.98 -3.18
CA TYR A 217 -12.63 11.92 -3.69
C TYR A 217 -11.87 10.74 -3.11
N THR A 218 -11.88 10.60 -1.79
CA THR A 218 -11.18 9.55 -1.06
C THR A 218 -11.63 8.15 -1.47
N VAL A 219 -12.94 7.96 -1.65
CA VAL A 219 -13.54 6.68 -2.09
C VAL A 219 -13.22 6.41 -3.55
N LEU A 220 -13.58 7.33 -4.45
CA LEU A 220 -13.54 7.08 -5.89
C LEU A 220 -12.12 7.25 -6.45
N LEU A 221 -11.49 8.41 -6.24
CA LEU A 221 -10.20 8.72 -6.84
C LEU A 221 -9.05 8.14 -6.05
N GLY A 222 -9.03 8.32 -4.74
CA GLY A 222 -7.98 7.80 -3.87
C GLY A 222 -7.95 6.28 -3.82
N THR A 223 -9.12 5.64 -3.68
CA THR A 223 -9.17 4.18 -3.50
C THR A 223 -9.44 3.43 -4.80
N VAL A 224 -10.57 3.64 -5.47
CA VAL A 224 -10.95 2.82 -6.64
C VAL A 224 -10.02 3.08 -7.81
N VAL A 225 -9.91 4.35 -8.25
CA VAL A 225 -9.11 4.72 -9.42
C VAL A 225 -7.62 4.55 -9.11
N GLY A 226 -7.12 5.11 -8.01
CA GLY A 226 -5.72 5.07 -7.63
C GLY A 226 -5.21 3.63 -7.46
N SER A 227 -5.91 2.82 -6.66
CA SER A 227 -5.54 1.40 -6.47
C SER A 227 -5.71 0.58 -7.74
N GLY A 228 -6.74 0.84 -8.55
CA GLY A 228 -6.96 0.16 -9.82
C GLY A 228 -5.82 0.38 -10.81
N ILE A 229 -5.40 1.63 -10.99
CA ILE A 229 -4.24 1.98 -11.83
C ILE A 229 -2.96 1.36 -11.26
N TRP A 230 -2.72 1.51 -9.96
CA TRP A 230 -1.52 1.00 -9.29
C TRP A 230 -1.35 -0.51 -9.45
N VAL A 231 -2.40 -1.27 -9.15
CA VAL A 231 -2.40 -2.75 -9.31
C VAL A 231 -2.16 -3.14 -10.76
N THR A 232 -2.73 -2.40 -11.72
CA THR A 232 -2.53 -2.64 -13.15
C THR A 232 -1.07 -2.41 -13.56
N LEU A 233 -0.46 -1.32 -13.07
CA LEU A 233 0.94 -1.02 -13.31
C LEU A 233 1.87 -2.08 -12.71
N MET A 234 1.59 -2.54 -11.49
CA MET A 234 2.34 -3.60 -10.80
C MET A 234 2.25 -4.97 -11.51
N LYS A 235 1.15 -5.22 -12.24
CA LYS A 235 1.01 -6.43 -13.08
C LYS A 235 1.81 -6.35 -14.38
N ARG A 236 1.92 -5.14 -14.97
CA ARG A 236 2.53 -4.93 -16.28
C ARG A 236 4.03 -4.67 -16.21
N ASN A 237 4.52 -4.16 -15.09
CA ASN A 237 5.89 -3.71 -14.93
C ASN A 237 6.53 -4.32 -13.67
N PRO A 238 7.85 -4.54 -13.64
CA PRO A 238 8.54 -4.94 -12.43
C PRO A 238 8.28 -3.95 -11.29
N SER A 239 7.96 -4.46 -10.09
CA SER A 239 7.68 -3.63 -8.92
C SER A 239 8.80 -2.65 -8.58
N SER A 240 10.06 -3.03 -8.82
CA SER A 240 11.24 -2.17 -8.66
C SER A 240 11.22 -0.90 -9.55
N ARG A 241 10.43 -0.89 -10.62
CA ARG A 241 10.25 0.29 -11.49
C ARG A 241 9.02 1.11 -11.16
N VAL A 242 8.02 0.51 -10.52
CA VAL A 242 6.75 1.19 -10.16
C VAL A 242 6.83 1.76 -8.74
N ALA A 243 7.33 1.00 -7.78
CA ALA A 243 7.36 1.39 -6.37
C ALA A 243 8.02 2.75 -6.09
N PRO A 244 9.13 3.17 -6.76
CA PRO A 244 9.71 4.48 -6.51
C PRO A 244 8.76 5.66 -6.75
N PHE A 245 7.75 5.51 -7.60
CA PHE A 245 6.77 6.57 -7.84
C PHE A 245 5.90 6.87 -6.61
N SER A 246 5.75 5.93 -5.66
CA SER A 246 5.05 6.22 -4.40
C SER A 246 5.76 7.27 -3.54
N MET A 247 7.07 7.48 -3.75
CA MET A 247 7.82 8.56 -3.07
C MET A 247 7.44 9.96 -3.57
N LEU A 248 6.71 10.08 -4.66
CA LEU A 248 6.10 11.34 -5.08
C LEU A 248 4.85 11.69 -4.26
N VAL A 249 4.27 10.76 -3.52
CA VAL A 249 3.06 11.02 -2.69
C VAL A 249 3.29 12.13 -1.68
N PRO A 250 4.37 12.14 -0.87
CA PRO A 250 4.64 13.26 0.03
C PRO A 250 4.85 14.58 -0.70
N VAL A 251 5.52 14.56 -1.85
CA VAL A 251 5.72 15.77 -2.66
C VAL A 251 4.37 16.35 -3.11
N ALA A 252 3.51 15.49 -3.65
CA ALA A 252 2.15 15.87 -4.04
C ALA A 252 1.30 16.30 -2.83
N GLY A 253 1.46 15.62 -1.67
CA GLY A 253 0.78 15.95 -0.42
C GLY A 253 1.14 17.34 0.10
N PHE A 254 2.44 17.64 0.20
CA PHE A 254 2.89 18.98 0.60
C PHE A 254 2.47 20.06 -0.40
N THR A 255 2.64 19.79 -1.70
CA THR A 255 2.27 20.76 -2.74
C THR A 255 0.77 21.04 -2.72
N SER A 256 -0.07 20.01 -2.59
CA SER A 256 -1.53 20.21 -2.53
C SER A 256 -1.97 20.88 -1.24
N ALA A 257 -1.38 20.57 -0.10
CA ALA A 257 -1.65 21.23 1.17
C ALA A 257 -1.26 22.71 1.13
N TRP A 258 -0.10 23.02 0.54
CA TRP A 258 0.32 24.41 0.34
C TRP A 258 -0.60 25.17 -0.60
N LEU A 259 -0.92 24.62 -1.77
CA LEU A 259 -1.72 25.31 -2.78
C LEU A 259 -3.19 25.48 -2.39
N ILE A 260 -3.77 24.50 -1.66
CA ILE A 260 -5.22 24.47 -1.37
C ILE A 260 -5.52 24.99 0.04
N LEU A 261 -4.67 24.65 1.01
CA LEU A 261 -4.89 25.01 2.43
C LEU A 261 -3.99 26.16 2.89
N GLY A 262 -3.03 26.62 2.06
CA GLY A 262 -2.06 27.63 2.46
C GLY A 262 -1.03 27.14 3.50
N GLU A 263 -0.90 25.82 3.70
CA GLU A 263 0.06 25.24 4.63
C GLU A 263 1.49 25.42 4.12
N VAL A 264 2.24 26.32 4.73
CA VAL A 264 3.67 26.50 4.43
C VAL A 264 4.47 25.52 5.29
N PRO A 265 5.15 24.52 4.69
CA PRO A 265 6.01 23.61 5.45
C PRO A 265 7.19 24.39 6.04
N ASN A 266 7.55 24.10 7.29
CA ASN A 266 8.75 24.68 7.90
C ASN A 266 10.03 23.99 7.36
N VAL A 267 11.19 24.59 7.63
CA VAL A 267 12.48 24.06 7.15
C VAL A 267 12.76 22.66 7.75
N GLY A 268 12.40 22.44 9.01
CA GLY A 268 12.57 21.15 9.67
C GLY A 268 11.70 20.04 9.04
N ASP A 269 10.46 20.35 8.65
CA ASP A 269 9.59 19.41 7.91
C ASP A 269 10.20 19.04 6.55
N LEU A 270 10.76 20.01 5.83
CA LEU A 270 11.39 19.77 4.51
C LEU A 270 12.68 18.96 4.63
N VAL A 271 13.57 19.34 5.56
CA VAL A 271 14.85 18.64 5.79
C VAL A 271 14.60 17.24 6.32
N GLY A 272 13.80 17.11 7.37
CA GLY A 272 13.41 15.82 7.93
C GLY A 272 12.73 14.93 6.89
N GLY A 273 11.85 15.52 6.07
CA GLY A 273 11.17 14.85 4.97
C GLY A 273 12.12 14.33 3.89
N ALA A 274 13.08 15.13 3.47
CA ALA A 274 14.10 14.70 2.52
C ALA A 274 14.93 13.53 3.07
N ILE A 275 15.29 13.56 4.36
CA ILE A 275 16.01 12.49 5.04
C ILE A 275 15.15 11.23 5.12
N VAL A 276 13.86 11.33 5.48
CA VAL A 276 12.91 10.19 5.50
C VAL A 276 12.82 9.55 4.12
N ILE A 277 12.59 10.33 3.07
CA ILE A 277 12.47 9.82 1.69
C ILE A 277 13.77 9.12 1.27
N ALA A 278 14.94 9.71 1.54
CA ALA A 278 16.23 9.10 1.24
C ALA A 278 16.40 7.76 1.99
N GLY A 279 16.10 7.71 3.27
CA GLY A 279 16.15 6.50 4.08
C GLY A 279 15.23 5.40 3.57
N VAL A 280 13.98 5.74 3.23
CA VAL A 280 12.99 4.79 2.67
C VAL A 280 13.47 4.27 1.31
N LEU A 281 13.98 5.11 0.44
CA LEU A 281 14.54 4.68 -0.86
C LEU A 281 15.69 3.69 -0.65
N ILE A 282 16.64 3.98 0.25
CA ILE A 282 17.75 3.08 0.55
C ILE A 282 17.25 1.76 1.15
N ALA A 283 16.28 1.80 2.07
CA ALA A 283 15.72 0.61 2.71
C ALA A 283 14.94 -0.30 1.75
N THR A 284 14.33 0.26 0.71
CA THR A 284 13.42 -0.47 -0.19
C THR A 284 14.02 -0.85 -1.53
N VAL A 285 15.16 -0.25 -1.94
CA VAL A 285 15.85 -0.63 -3.17
C VAL A 285 16.40 -2.06 -3.07
N PRO A 286 16.03 -2.97 -4.01
CA PRO A 286 16.60 -4.30 -4.03
C PRO A 286 18.10 -4.22 -4.35
N TRP A 287 18.94 -4.37 -3.35
CA TRP A 287 20.38 -4.50 -3.57
C TRP A 287 20.64 -5.84 -4.25
N ARG A 288 21.06 -5.83 -5.49
CA ARG A 288 21.63 -7.00 -6.16
C ARG A 288 23.00 -7.27 -5.53
N GLY A 289 23.02 -8.05 -4.47
CA GLY A 289 24.27 -8.57 -3.91
C GLY A 289 25.03 -9.34 -5.01
N ARG A 290 26.22 -8.91 -5.34
CA ARG A 290 27.20 -9.73 -6.07
C ARG A 290 27.44 -10.98 -5.22
N GLY A 291 26.79 -12.11 -5.54
CA GLY A 291 27.09 -13.36 -4.84
C GLY A 291 25.98 -14.42 -4.77
N GLY A 292 25.01 -14.42 -5.64
CA GLY A 292 24.18 -15.60 -5.89
C GLY A 292 24.80 -16.42 -7.02
N ARG A 293 25.80 -17.30 -6.72
CA ARG A 293 26.11 -18.41 -7.63
C ARG A 293 24.79 -19.16 -7.87
N PRO A 294 24.44 -19.46 -9.12
CA PRO A 294 23.32 -20.38 -9.35
C PRO A 294 23.63 -21.70 -8.64
N PRO A 295 22.61 -22.42 -8.12
CA PRO A 295 22.84 -23.70 -7.49
C PRO A 295 23.56 -24.62 -8.49
N LEU A 296 24.78 -25.04 -8.13
CA LEU A 296 25.52 -26.12 -8.78
C LEU A 296 24.70 -27.40 -8.55
N GLY A 297 23.85 -27.77 -9.52
CA GLY A 297 22.99 -28.94 -9.35
C GLY A 297 21.92 -29.12 -10.40
N ALA A 298 22.02 -28.52 -11.58
CA ALA A 298 21.27 -29.02 -12.74
C ALA A 298 22.16 -30.02 -13.49
N GLY A 299 21.90 -31.28 -13.27
CA GLY A 299 22.70 -32.41 -13.71
C GLY A 299 23.13 -32.35 -15.19
N ARG A 300 24.43 -32.46 -15.41
CA ARG A 300 24.96 -33.03 -16.63
C ARG A 300 24.54 -34.49 -16.63
N GLY A 301 23.54 -34.83 -17.41
CA GLY A 301 23.26 -36.23 -17.82
C GLY A 301 24.52 -36.82 -18.41
N PRO A 302 24.79 -38.12 -18.19
CA PRO A 302 26.00 -38.78 -18.68
C PRO A 302 26.06 -38.73 -20.20
N ALA A 303 27.17 -38.19 -20.69
CA ALA A 303 27.53 -38.22 -22.09
C ALA A 303 27.57 -39.69 -22.57
N GLY A 304 26.66 -40.02 -23.48
CA GLY A 304 26.64 -41.31 -24.15
C GLY A 304 27.94 -41.56 -24.91
N ILE A 305 28.63 -42.62 -24.52
CA ILE A 305 29.81 -43.13 -25.17
C ILE A 305 29.37 -43.67 -26.53
N SER A 306 29.73 -42.98 -27.61
CA SER A 306 29.62 -43.44 -29.00
C SER A 306 30.69 -44.50 -29.24
N ARG A 307 30.35 -45.77 -29.16
CA ARG A 307 31.14 -46.85 -29.75
C ARG A 307 30.86 -46.92 -31.26
N ARG A 308 31.84 -46.47 -32.05
CA ARG A 308 32.02 -46.86 -33.45
C ARG A 308 32.35 -48.37 -33.51
N THR A 309 31.53 -49.17 -34.14
CA THR A 309 31.97 -50.39 -34.82
C THR A 309 31.16 -50.50 -36.12
N GLY A 310 31.87 -50.63 -37.20
CA GLY A 310 31.36 -50.75 -38.54
C GLY A 310 30.84 -52.17 -38.87
N GLY A 311 30.17 -52.28 -40.00
CA GLY A 311 30.03 -53.57 -40.69
C GLY A 311 28.65 -53.86 -41.28
N ALA A 312 28.50 -53.55 -42.52
CA ALA A 312 27.90 -54.41 -43.58
C ALA A 312 26.40 -54.87 -43.57
N ALA A 313 25.73 -54.41 -44.58
CA ALA A 313 24.89 -55.15 -45.53
C ALA A 313 23.70 -56.02 -45.00
N GLY A 314 22.52 -55.75 -45.55
CA GLY A 314 21.44 -56.73 -45.54
C GLY A 314 20.04 -56.14 -45.82
N SER A 315 19.69 -56.09 -47.07
CA SER A 315 18.36 -55.89 -47.59
C SER A 315 17.30 -56.81 -46.95
N ARG A 316 16.13 -56.30 -46.71
CA ARG A 316 14.86 -56.95 -47.14
C ARG A 316 13.62 -56.12 -46.74
N ARG A 317 12.83 -56.04 -47.75
CA ARG A 317 11.44 -55.66 -47.95
C ARG A 317 10.49 -56.17 -46.81
N ALA A 318 9.42 -55.43 -46.70
CA ALA A 318 8.02 -55.86 -46.69
C ALA A 318 7.23 -55.51 -45.42
N SER A 319 6.19 -54.87 -45.69
CA SER A 319 4.76 -55.01 -45.35
C SER A 319 4.20 -54.19 -44.22
N ARG A 320 3.42 -53.19 -44.61
CA ARG A 320 2.23 -52.73 -43.90
C ARG A 320 1.22 -53.88 -43.76
N PRO A 321 0.42 -53.92 -42.70
CA PRO A 321 -1.01 -53.65 -42.84
C PRO A 321 -1.64 -53.01 -41.55
N PRO A 322 -2.99 -52.99 -41.42
CA PRO A 322 -3.76 -51.79 -41.66
C PRO A 322 -4.47 -51.27 -40.37
N GLN A 323 -5.04 -50.08 -40.47
CA GLN A 323 -6.01 -49.53 -39.49
C GLN A 323 -7.28 -50.39 -39.45
N PRO A 324 -8.02 -50.33 -38.33
CA PRO A 324 -9.46 -50.33 -38.45
C PRO A 324 -10.11 -49.08 -37.82
N LEU A 325 -11.20 -48.76 -38.47
CA LEU A 325 -12.21 -47.76 -38.31
C LEU A 325 -13.10 -47.98 -37.05
N ARG A 326 -13.61 -46.85 -36.52
CA ARG A 326 -14.96 -46.63 -35.99
C ARG A 326 -15.51 -47.52 -34.84
N ARG A 327 -15.84 -46.93 -33.76
CA ARG A 327 -17.19 -46.38 -33.43
C ARG A 327 -17.11 -45.39 -32.27
#